data_6237abfb03263f2a207d720699c89a0c
#
_entry.id   6237abfb03263f2a207d720699c89a0c
#
_cell.length_a   1.000
_cell.length_b   1.000
_cell.length_c   1.000
_cell.angle_alpha   90.00
_cell.angle_beta   90.00
_cell.angle_gamma   90.00
#
_symmetry.space_group_name_H-M   'P 1'
#
loop_
_entity.id
_entity.type
_entity.pdbx_description
1 polymer ?
#
loop_
_entity_poly.entity_id
_entity_poly.type
_entity_poly.pdbx_seq_one_letter_code
_entity_poly.pdbx_strand_id
1 'polypeptide(L)'
;IPIGTIEYHAHHASCGCDTMVINGAMRELEKSKEIVVCPPIWYGVASYAVGGPETGTIQVDVDVYEQYIYCILKSMLYGGNKNIYCVAHHQTEEAGLMPMTIACHKAAKKLIMEYMEDTRGRGWWGSNDYADYYENLGSGDDPFSYIKVIPLISKEAQHKCGGFDHAGKYETSLLYALYPDHVDLERTKDNTEWFAESAKEASMELGQHMVKCTLEALKEIIV
;
A
#
# COMPACT_ATOMS: atom_id res chain seq x y z
N ILE A 1 1.59 0.65 8.10
CA ILE A 1 2.01 1.89 7.42
C ILE A 1 1.28 1.97 6.09
N PRO A 2 0.34 2.92 5.89
CA PRO A 2 -0.27 3.19 4.59
C PRO A 2 0.76 3.82 3.64
N ILE A 3 0.84 3.33 2.42
CA ILE A 3 1.81 3.77 1.40
C ILE A 3 1.08 4.07 0.10
N GLY A 4 1.17 5.31 -0.36
CA GLY A 4 0.62 5.78 -1.62
C GLY A 4 1.56 6.75 -2.32
N THR A 5 1.02 7.55 -3.24
CA THR A 5 1.77 8.57 -3.97
C THR A 5 0.92 9.78 -4.29
N ILE A 6 1.53 10.82 -4.82
CA ILE A 6 0.87 11.96 -5.46
C ILE A 6 1.01 11.77 -6.97
N GLU A 7 -0.06 11.33 -7.60
CA GLU A 7 -0.12 11.00 -9.02
C GLU A 7 -1.35 11.63 -9.67
N TYR A 8 -1.26 11.94 -10.95
CA TYR A 8 -2.37 12.49 -11.73
C TYR A 8 -3.50 11.46 -11.90
N HIS A 9 -4.70 11.85 -11.49
CA HIS A 9 -5.93 11.05 -11.58
C HIS A 9 -7.01 11.77 -12.41
N ALA A 10 -6.61 12.31 -13.57
CA ALA A 10 -7.44 13.09 -14.47
C ALA A 10 -8.04 14.34 -13.81
N HIS A 11 -9.08 14.93 -14.39
CA HIS A 11 -9.63 16.22 -13.95
C HIS A 11 -10.66 16.09 -12.82
N HIS A 12 -11.20 14.91 -12.60
CA HIS A 12 -12.32 14.66 -11.70
C HIS A 12 -11.92 14.18 -10.30
N ALA A 13 -10.66 13.81 -10.12
CA ALA A 13 -10.16 13.27 -8.86
C ALA A 13 -8.89 13.98 -8.39
N SER A 14 -8.64 13.94 -7.07
CA SER A 14 -7.44 14.53 -6.49
C SER A 14 -6.18 13.73 -6.82
N CYS A 15 -5.06 14.40 -7.10
CA CYS A 15 -3.75 13.76 -7.32
C CYS A 15 -3.25 12.93 -6.12
N GLY A 16 -3.80 13.16 -4.93
CA GLY A 16 -3.52 12.36 -3.73
C GLY A 16 -4.36 11.08 -3.61
N CYS A 17 -5.08 10.67 -4.66
CA CYS A 17 -6.02 9.55 -4.65
C CYS A 17 -5.43 8.30 -3.98
N ASP A 18 -4.28 7.82 -4.44
CA ASP A 18 -3.63 6.62 -3.90
C ASP A 18 -3.48 6.67 -2.38
N THR A 19 -2.91 7.77 -1.88
CA THR A 19 -2.64 7.91 -0.45
C THR A 19 -3.93 8.13 0.34
N MET A 20 -4.90 8.82 -0.22
CA MET A 20 -6.20 9.03 0.43
C MET A 20 -6.97 7.73 0.52
N VAL A 21 -7.06 6.98 -0.55
CA VAL A 21 -7.75 5.69 -0.59
C VAL A 21 -7.18 4.74 0.46
N ILE A 22 -5.86 4.55 0.46
CA ILE A 22 -5.27 3.63 1.44
C ILE A 22 -5.41 4.14 2.88
N ASN A 23 -5.24 5.44 3.12
CA ASN A 23 -5.42 5.99 4.46
C ASN A 23 -6.86 5.83 4.94
N GLY A 24 -7.84 6.12 4.09
CA GLY A 24 -9.26 5.93 4.40
C GLY A 24 -9.60 4.47 4.72
N ALA A 25 -9.18 3.54 3.87
CA ALA A 25 -9.41 2.11 4.09
C ALA A 25 -8.76 1.60 5.39
N MET A 26 -7.53 2.02 5.68
CA MET A 26 -6.85 1.61 6.93
C MET A 26 -7.51 2.22 8.17
N ARG A 27 -8.04 3.46 8.10
CA ARG A 27 -8.82 4.05 9.20
C ARG A 27 -10.17 3.33 9.42
N GLU A 28 -10.81 2.85 8.36
CA GLU A 28 -11.99 2.00 8.50
C GLU A 28 -11.64 0.64 9.11
N LEU A 29 -10.51 0.03 8.72
CA LEU A 29 -10.05 -1.23 9.30
C LEU A 29 -9.77 -1.11 10.81
N GLU A 30 -9.12 -0.02 11.23
CA GLU A 30 -8.76 0.28 12.62
C GLU A 30 -9.99 0.30 13.56
N LYS A 31 -11.18 0.63 13.04
CA LYS A 31 -12.42 0.62 13.84
C LYS A 31 -12.87 -0.78 14.24
N SER A 32 -12.41 -1.81 13.55
CA SER A 32 -12.88 -3.19 13.72
C SER A 32 -11.76 -4.21 13.95
N LYS A 33 -10.51 -3.78 13.98
CA LYS A 33 -9.33 -4.63 14.20
C LYS A 33 -8.34 -3.91 15.10
N GLU A 34 -7.75 -4.63 16.03
CA GLU A 34 -6.74 -4.09 16.95
C GLU A 34 -5.42 -3.88 16.21
N ILE A 35 -5.27 -2.71 15.62
CA ILE A 35 -4.08 -2.25 14.88
C ILE A 35 -3.80 -0.79 15.19
N VAL A 36 -2.56 -0.36 14.97
CA VAL A 36 -2.17 1.06 15.00
C VAL A 36 -1.87 1.50 13.57
N VAL A 37 -2.63 2.45 13.06
CA VAL A 37 -2.41 3.02 11.73
C VAL A 37 -1.47 4.21 11.83
N CYS A 38 -0.27 4.07 11.27
CA CYS A 38 0.71 5.15 11.19
C CYS A 38 0.25 6.27 10.23
N PRO A 39 0.83 7.49 10.33
CA PRO A 39 0.67 8.49 9.29
C PRO A 39 1.04 7.93 7.91
N PRO A 40 0.28 8.24 6.86
CA PRO A 40 0.53 7.70 5.52
C PRO A 40 1.78 8.31 4.88
N ILE A 41 2.42 7.54 4.00
CA ILE A 41 3.48 8.03 3.12
C ILE A 41 2.84 8.56 1.85
N TRP A 42 2.99 9.87 1.63
CA TRP A 42 2.33 10.61 0.55
C TRP A 42 3.11 10.63 -0.75
N TYR A 43 4.43 10.54 -0.69
CA TYR A 43 5.30 10.73 -1.84
C TYR A 43 5.98 9.41 -2.18
N GLY A 44 5.62 8.86 -3.34
CA GLY A 44 6.07 7.57 -3.84
C GLY A 44 6.94 7.67 -5.08
N VAL A 45 7.10 6.56 -5.76
CA VAL A 45 7.94 6.38 -6.95
C VAL A 45 7.10 5.94 -8.15
N ALA A 46 7.67 6.07 -9.36
CA ALA A 46 7.09 5.62 -10.63
C ALA A 46 5.77 6.30 -11.02
N SER A 47 5.50 7.48 -10.48
CA SER A 47 4.24 8.22 -10.70
C SER A 47 4.21 8.96 -12.06
N TYR A 48 5.37 9.21 -12.68
CA TYR A 48 5.44 9.89 -13.99
C TYR A 48 4.99 9.04 -15.19
N ALA A 49 4.59 7.79 -14.95
CA ALA A 49 4.03 6.95 -16.01
C ALA A 49 2.69 7.49 -16.54
N VAL A 50 1.92 8.18 -15.70
CA VAL A 50 0.57 8.69 -16.03
C VAL A 50 0.61 10.17 -16.42
N GLY A 51 1.39 10.97 -15.73
CA GLY A 51 1.52 12.40 -16.01
C GLY A 51 2.74 12.99 -15.31
N GLY A 52 3.34 14.02 -15.88
CA GLY A 52 4.51 14.68 -15.32
C GLY A 52 4.17 15.74 -14.27
N PRO A 53 5.17 16.55 -13.86
CA PRO A 53 4.98 17.59 -12.85
C PRO A 53 3.99 18.67 -13.27
N GLU A 54 3.77 18.86 -14.57
CA GLU A 54 2.78 19.79 -15.13
C GLU A 54 1.33 19.39 -14.80
N THR A 55 1.10 18.12 -14.47
CA THR A 55 -0.21 17.60 -14.05
C THR A 55 -0.37 17.55 -12.52
N GLY A 56 0.63 18.01 -11.77
CA GLY A 56 0.63 17.96 -10.30
C GLY A 56 1.21 16.67 -9.73
N THR A 57 1.73 15.77 -10.56
CA THR A 57 2.38 14.53 -10.11
C THR A 57 3.73 14.84 -9.46
N ILE A 58 4.02 14.15 -8.36
CA ILE A 58 5.30 14.24 -7.65
C ILE A 58 5.91 12.84 -7.57
N GLN A 59 7.12 12.72 -8.12
CA GLN A 59 7.87 11.46 -8.10
C GLN A 59 9.13 11.60 -7.25
N VAL A 60 9.36 10.61 -6.40
CA VAL A 60 10.60 10.43 -5.64
C VAL A 60 11.49 9.45 -6.38
N ASP A 61 12.81 9.67 -6.34
CA ASP A 61 13.79 8.70 -6.82
C ASP A 61 13.69 7.40 -6.01
N VAL A 62 13.79 6.25 -6.69
CA VAL A 62 13.55 4.94 -6.07
C VAL A 62 14.57 4.61 -4.98
N ASP A 63 15.84 5.01 -5.14
CA ASP A 63 16.88 4.75 -4.15
C ASP A 63 16.71 5.64 -2.92
N VAL A 64 16.29 6.89 -3.12
CA VAL A 64 15.93 7.82 -2.04
C VAL A 64 14.72 7.30 -1.27
N TYR A 65 13.73 6.80 -1.99
CA TYR A 65 12.53 6.23 -1.38
C TYR A 65 12.84 4.97 -0.57
N GLU A 66 13.64 4.05 -1.11
CA GLU A 66 14.09 2.85 -0.38
C GLU A 66 14.77 3.23 0.94
N GLN A 67 15.67 4.21 0.90
CA GLN A 67 16.38 4.67 2.09
C GLN A 67 15.43 5.34 3.10
N TYR A 68 14.45 6.09 2.64
CA TYR A 68 13.44 6.71 3.49
C TYR A 68 12.58 5.65 4.21
N ILE A 69 12.07 4.67 3.47
CA ILE A 69 11.31 3.53 4.02
C ILE A 69 12.16 2.74 5.02
N TYR A 70 13.43 2.47 4.67
CA TYR A 70 14.37 1.80 5.58
C TYR A 70 14.52 2.54 6.92
N CYS A 71 14.67 3.86 6.92
CA CYS A 71 14.82 4.65 8.14
C CYS A 71 13.57 4.58 9.04
N ILE A 72 12.38 4.64 8.44
CA ILE A 72 11.11 4.51 9.17
C ILE A 72 11.01 3.12 9.81
N LEU A 73 11.19 2.08 9.01
CA LEU A 73 11.09 0.69 9.46
C LEU A 73 12.14 0.37 10.54
N LYS A 74 13.36 0.91 10.40
CA LYS A 74 14.43 0.74 11.39
C LYS A 74 14.02 1.30 12.74
N SER A 75 13.49 2.50 12.78
CA SER A 75 13.00 3.13 14.02
C SER A 75 11.89 2.31 14.67
N MET A 76 10.97 1.77 13.89
CA MET A 76 9.88 0.94 14.39
C MET A 76 10.37 -0.41 14.93
N LEU A 77 11.22 -1.11 14.19
CA LEU A 77 11.73 -2.43 14.56
C LEU A 77 12.60 -2.36 15.81
N TYR A 78 13.54 -1.41 15.88
CA TYR A 78 14.38 -1.19 17.08
C TYR A 78 13.58 -0.64 18.26
N GLY A 79 12.43 -0.02 18.01
CA GLY A 79 11.44 0.35 19.03
C GLY A 79 10.60 -0.83 19.54
N GLY A 80 10.86 -2.06 19.05
CA GLY A 80 10.23 -3.29 19.54
C GLY A 80 9.01 -3.76 18.74
N ASN A 81 8.64 -3.08 17.65
CA ASN A 81 7.53 -3.51 16.82
C ASN A 81 7.95 -4.66 15.90
N LYS A 82 7.36 -5.84 16.08
CA LYS A 82 7.66 -7.06 15.31
C LYS A 82 6.50 -7.56 14.45
N ASN A 83 5.50 -6.72 14.20
CA ASN A 83 4.39 -7.02 13.32
C ASN A 83 4.04 -5.77 12.52
N ILE A 84 4.87 -5.47 11.52
CA ILE A 84 4.78 -4.25 10.72
C ILE A 84 4.25 -4.61 9.33
N TYR A 85 3.17 -3.95 8.93
CA TYR A 85 2.62 -4.06 7.58
C TYR A 85 2.84 -2.75 6.82
N CYS A 86 3.58 -2.82 5.71
CA CYS A 86 3.60 -1.81 4.67
C CYS A 86 2.48 -2.15 3.70
N VAL A 87 1.39 -1.41 3.73
CA VAL A 87 0.25 -1.63 2.84
C VAL A 87 0.32 -0.60 1.72
N ALA A 88 0.39 -1.06 0.47
CA ALA A 88 0.60 -0.20 -0.70
C ALA A 88 -0.65 -0.07 -1.56
N HIS A 89 -0.94 1.15 -2.02
CA HIS A 89 -1.92 1.43 -3.06
C HIS A 89 -1.27 2.36 -4.07
N HIS A 90 -0.83 1.85 -5.15
CA HIS A 90 -0.22 2.40 -6.36
C HIS A 90 0.57 1.29 -7.05
N GLN A 91 0.30 1.06 -8.34
CA GLN A 91 1.00 0.03 -9.13
C GLN A 91 1.00 -1.34 -8.41
N THR A 92 -0.18 -1.86 -8.09
CA THR A 92 -0.32 -3.13 -7.37
C THR A 92 -0.71 -4.30 -8.26
N GLU A 93 -0.80 -4.08 -9.59
CA GLU A 93 -1.22 -5.07 -10.58
C GLU A 93 -0.30 -6.30 -10.59
N GLU A 94 1.00 -6.06 -10.51
CA GLU A 94 2.04 -7.08 -10.37
C GLU A 94 2.64 -7.06 -8.97
N ALA A 95 1.82 -7.38 -7.99
CA ALA A 95 2.16 -7.30 -6.57
C ALA A 95 3.57 -7.87 -6.28
N GLY A 96 4.43 -7.03 -5.71
CA GLY A 96 5.83 -7.35 -5.39
C GLY A 96 6.84 -7.12 -6.52
N LEU A 97 6.40 -6.80 -7.75
CA LEU A 97 7.29 -6.56 -8.89
C LEU A 97 7.34 -5.09 -9.33
N MET A 98 6.47 -4.23 -8.77
CA MET A 98 6.47 -2.81 -9.12
C MET A 98 7.51 -2.02 -8.30
N PRO A 99 8.06 -0.92 -8.85
CA PRO A 99 9.18 -0.20 -8.23
C PRO A 99 8.96 0.17 -6.76
N MET A 100 7.77 0.65 -6.40
CA MET A 100 7.45 1.04 -5.03
C MET A 100 7.46 -0.15 -4.07
N THR A 101 6.85 -1.26 -4.46
CA THR A 101 6.80 -2.48 -3.64
C THR A 101 8.16 -3.16 -3.55
N ILE A 102 8.96 -3.17 -4.65
CA ILE A 102 10.34 -3.66 -4.65
C ILE A 102 11.18 -2.87 -3.65
N ALA A 103 11.13 -1.53 -3.67
CA ALA A 103 11.87 -0.68 -2.74
C ALA A 103 11.49 -0.99 -1.28
N CYS A 104 10.20 -1.15 -0.99
CA CYS A 104 9.73 -1.52 0.35
C CYS A 104 10.22 -2.91 0.78
N HIS A 105 10.14 -3.92 -0.10
CA HIS A 105 10.65 -5.26 0.17
C HIS A 105 12.15 -5.26 0.43
N LYS A 106 12.91 -4.54 -0.39
CA LYS A 106 14.37 -4.46 -0.28
C LYS A 106 14.77 -3.80 1.04
N ALA A 107 14.14 -2.66 1.38
CA ALA A 107 14.34 -2.00 2.66
C ALA A 107 14.02 -2.92 3.85
N ALA A 108 12.89 -3.61 3.81
CA ALA A 108 12.44 -4.52 4.86
C ALA A 108 13.41 -5.70 5.05
N LYS A 109 13.79 -6.39 3.96
CA LYS A 109 14.65 -7.58 4.06
C LYS A 109 16.07 -7.24 4.45
N LYS A 110 16.63 -6.15 3.94
CA LYS A 110 17.92 -5.61 4.39
C LYS A 110 17.90 -5.34 5.90
N LEU A 111 16.89 -4.63 6.36
CA LEU A 111 16.76 -4.27 7.77
C LEU A 111 16.64 -5.50 8.68
N ILE A 112 15.86 -6.52 8.30
CA ILE A 112 15.71 -7.74 9.09
C ILE A 112 17.07 -8.44 9.27
N MET A 113 17.87 -8.56 8.22
CA MET A 113 19.20 -9.16 8.30
C MET A 113 20.12 -8.38 9.24
N GLU A 114 20.17 -7.06 9.11
CA GLU A 114 20.96 -6.19 9.98
C GLU A 114 20.51 -6.31 11.45
N TYR A 115 19.19 -6.23 11.70
CA TYR A 115 18.63 -6.34 13.05
C TYR A 115 18.96 -7.66 13.72
N MET A 116 18.90 -8.77 12.97
CA MET A 116 19.22 -10.09 13.50
C MET A 116 20.71 -10.24 13.77
N GLU A 117 21.59 -9.71 12.90
CA GLU A 117 23.03 -9.68 13.16
C GLU A 117 23.39 -8.82 14.39
N ASP A 118 22.75 -7.66 14.53
CA ASP A 118 22.97 -6.74 15.66
C ASP A 118 22.51 -7.33 17.00
N THR A 119 21.40 -8.05 17.00
CA THR A 119 20.78 -8.54 18.24
C THR A 119 21.20 -9.96 18.62
N ARG A 120 21.63 -10.79 17.65
CA ARG A 120 21.94 -12.22 17.86
C ARG A 120 23.33 -12.62 17.36
N GLY A 121 24.04 -11.73 16.68
CA GLY A 121 25.36 -11.98 16.11
C GLY A 121 25.32 -12.71 14.76
N ARG A 122 26.48 -12.77 14.09
CA ARG A 122 26.62 -13.47 12.82
C ARG A 122 26.39 -14.98 13.00
N GLY A 123 25.72 -15.59 12.03
CA GLY A 123 25.39 -17.03 12.09
C GLY A 123 24.18 -17.34 12.97
N TRP A 124 23.42 -16.33 13.39
CA TRP A 124 22.27 -16.45 14.28
C TRP A 124 21.26 -17.53 13.84
N TRP A 125 21.02 -17.65 12.55
CA TRP A 125 20.07 -18.64 12.02
C TRP A 125 20.56 -20.09 12.16
N GLY A 126 21.86 -20.32 12.11
CA GLY A 126 22.48 -21.62 12.30
C GLY A 126 22.62 -22.04 13.77
N SER A 127 22.19 -21.22 14.73
CA SER A 127 22.20 -21.60 16.15
C SER A 127 21.10 -22.62 16.47
N ASN A 128 21.27 -23.35 17.57
CA ASN A 128 20.28 -24.33 18.04
C ASN A 128 18.93 -23.68 18.41
N ASP A 129 18.90 -22.38 18.66
CA ASP A 129 17.67 -21.63 18.96
C ASP A 129 16.69 -21.59 17.74
N TYR A 130 17.17 -21.94 16.55
CA TYR A 130 16.39 -22.01 15.32
C TYR A 130 16.31 -23.42 14.72
N ALA A 131 16.64 -24.45 15.51
CA ALA A 131 16.65 -25.84 15.01
C ALA A 131 15.27 -26.31 14.48
N ASP A 132 14.19 -25.73 15.02
CA ASP A 132 12.81 -26.00 14.64
C ASP A 132 12.22 -24.93 13.67
N TYR A 133 13.08 -24.12 13.04
CA TYR A 133 12.66 -23.02 12.16
C TYR A 133 11.63 -23.46 11.11
N TYR A 134 11.88 -24.59 10.43
CA TYR A 134 10.98 -25.06 9.37
C TYR A 134 9.65 -25.61 9.90
N GLU A 135 9.59 -26.03 11.15
CA GLU A 135 8.36 -26.49 11.81
C GLU A 135 7.49 -25.31 12.23
N ASN A 136 8.13 -24.14 12.50
CA ASN A 136 7.49 -22.92 12.97
C ASN A 136 7.41 -21.83 11.88
N LEU A 137 7.54 -22.17 10.61
CA LEU A 137 7.48 -21.23 9.49
C LEU A 137 6.18 -20.41 9.51
N GLY A 138 6.31 -19.08 9.50
CA GLY A 138 5.17 -18.17 9.52
C GLY A 138 4.55 -17.95 10.89
N SER A 139 5.09 -18.54 11.95
CA SER A 139 4.73 -18.17 13.33
C SER A 139 5.16 -16.72 13.63
N GLY A 140 4.55 -16.11 14.65
CA GLY A 140 4.87 -14.73 15.06
C GLY A 140 6.33 -14.52 15.49
N ASP A 141 7.07 -15.60 15.77
CA ASP A 141 8.49 -15.56 16.14
C ASP A 141 9.44 -15.69 14.93
N ASP A 142 8.92 -15.95 13.73
CA ASP A 142 9.72 -15.93 12.50
C ASP A 142 10.17 -14.50 12.17
N PRO A 143 11.48 -14.17 12.27
CA PRO A 143 11.96 -12.82 12.04
C PRO A 143 11.72 -12.33 10.60
N PHE A 144 11.64 -13.26 9.63
CA PHE A 144 11.35 -12.91 8.25
C PHE A 144 9.89 -12.46 8.04
N SER A 145 9.02 -12.70 9.02
CA SER A 145 7.63 -12.24 9.05
C SER A 145 7.42 -10.90 9.77
N TYR A 146 8.45 -10.33 10.43
CA TYR A 146 8.32 -9.08 11.21
C TYR A 146 7.88 -7.88 10.38
N ILE A 147 8.26 -7.84 9.11
CA ILE A 147 7.88 -6.76 8.19
C ILE A 147 7.30 -7.38 6.91
N LYS A 148 6.05 -7.06 6.64
CA LYS A 148 5.30 -7.54 5.49
C LYS A 148 4.95 -6.38 4.56
N VAL A 149 5.09 -6.57 3.27
CA VAL A 149 4.67 -5.60 2.24
C VAL A 149 3.53 -6.25 1.46
N ILE A 150 2.38 -5.63 1.47
CA ILE A 150 1.16 -6.17 0.87
C ILE A 150 0.43 -5.09 0.05
N PRO A 151 -0.31 -5.46 -1.00
CA PRO A 151 -1.21 -4.53 -1.67
C PRO A 151 -2.43 -4.24 -0.79
N LEU A 152 -3.00 -3.03 -0.93
CA LEU A 152 -4.29 -2.70 -0.33
C LEU A 152 -5.38 -3.62 -0.85
N ILE A 153 -5.44 -3.79 -2.18
CA ILE A 153 -6.45 -4.61 -2.85
C ILE A 153 -5.74 -5.81 -3.49
N SER A 154 -5.90 -6.98 -2.87
CA SER A 154 -5.36 -8.22 -3.42
C SER A 154 -6.03 -8.59 -4.75
N LYS A 155 -5.40 -9.43 -5.57
CA LYS A 155 -6.01 -9.95 -6.81
C LYS A 155 -7.38 -10.60 -6.56
N GLU A 156 -7.51 -11.31 -5.46
CA GLU A 156 -8.78 -11.92 -5.07
C GLU A 156 -9.86 -10.86 -4.74
N ALA A 157 -9.48 -9.81 -4.00
CA ALA A 157 -10.38 -8.69 -3.71
C ALA A 157 -10.78 -7.95 -5.01
N GLN A 158 -9.85 -7.72 -5.94
CA GLN A 158 -10.14 -7.14 -7.25
C GLN A 158 -11.20 -7.94 -8.01
N HIS A 159 -11.08 -9.28 -8.03
CA HIS A 159 -12.08 -10.14 -8.65
C HIS A 159 -13.45 -10.05 -7.98
N LYS A 160 -13.50 -10.02 -6.65
CA LYS A 160 -14.76 -9.86 -5.89
C LYS A 160 -15.42 -8.50 -6.12
N CYS A 161 -14.63 -7.45 -6.30
CA CYS A 161 -15.10 -6.09 -6.59
C CYS A 161 -15.55 -5.89 -8.06
N GLY A 162 -15.28 -6.84 -8.94
CA GLY A 162 -15.62 -6.77 -10.36
C GLY A 162 -14.57 -6.11 -11.24
N GLY A 163 -13.46 -5.62 -10.69
CA GLY A 163 -12.35 -5.02 -11.43
C GLY A 163 -11.51 -4.06 -10.61
N PHE A 164 -10.53 -3.49 -11.29
CA PHE A 164 -9.65 -2.44 -10.82
C PHE A 164 -9.16 -1.63 -12.03
N ASP A 165 -8.90 -0.35 -11.87
CA ASP A 165 -8.41 0.55 -12.91
C ASP A 165 -7.57 1.68 -12.30
N HIS A 166 -7.04 2.57 -13.13
CA HIS A 166 -6.42 3.82 -12.71
C HIS A 166 -7.32 5.00 -13.10
N ALA A 167 -7.72 5.80 -12.12
CA ALA A 167 -8.61 6.96 -12.29
C ALA A 167 -9.91 6.67 -13.08
N GLY A 168 -10.27 5.41 -13.24
CA GLY A 168 -11.47 4.98 -13.93
C GLY A 168 -12.64 4.76 -12.97
N LYS A 169 -13.58 3.91 -13.39
CA LYS A 169 -14.82 3.61 -12.63
C LYS A 169 -14.56 3.10 -11.22
N TYR A 170 -13.61 2.16 -11.07
CA TYR A 170 -13.39 1.46 -9.80
C TYR A 170 -12.64 2.34 -8.82
N GLU A 171 -11.49 2.88 -9.19
CA GLU A 171 -10.69 3.69 -8.28
C GLU A 171 -11.40 5.00 -7.92
N THR A 172 -12.06 5.65 -8.88
CA THR A 172 -12.89 6.83 -8.62
C THR A 172 -14.02 6.51 -7.64
N SER A 173 -14.69 5.36 -7.80
CA SER A 173 -15.73 4.94 -6.86
C SER A 173 -15.18 4.72 -5.45
N LEU A 174 -14.02 4.11 -5.35
CA LEU A 174 -13.35 3.84 -4.07
C LEU A 174 -12.98 5.15 -3.36
N LEU A 175 -12.35 6.09 -4.07
CA LEU A 175 -12.07 7.42 -3.53
C LEU A 175 -13.36 8.15 -3.15
N TYR A 176 -14.39 8.08 -3.98
CA TYR A 176 -15.69 8.72 -3.73
C TYR A 176 -16.37 8.20 -2.46
N ALA A 177 -16.27 6.90 -2.19
CA ALA A 177 -16.82 6.32 -0.97
C ALA A 177 -16.09 6.72 0.31
N LEU A 178 -14.77 6.94 0.22
CA LEU A 178 -13.93 7.28 1.37
C LEU A 178 -13.79 8.78 1.59
N TYR A 179 -13.73 9.56 0.50
CA TYR A 179 -13.48 11.00 0.49
C TYR A 179 -14.31 11.70 -0.60
N PRO A 180 -15.64 11.83 -0.42
CA PRO A 180 -16.53 12.34 -1.46
C PRO A 180 -16.17 13.76 -1.94
N ASP A 181 -15.65 14.61 -1.08
CA ASP A 181 -15.28 15.99 -1.42
C ASP A 181 -14.03 16.08 -2.34
N HIS A 182 -13.37 14.95 -2.62
CA HIS A 182 -12.20 14.85 -3.48
C HIS A 182 -12.48 14.25 -4.86
N VAL A 183 -13.76 14.05 -5.18
CA VAL A 183 -14.24 13.58 -6.48
C VAL A 183 -15.33 14.53 -6.99
N ASP A 184 -15.11 15.08 -8.17
CA ASP A 184 -16.11 15.87 -8.90
C ASP A 184 -16.52 15.14 -10.19
N LEU A 185 -17.60 14.37 -10.10
CA LEU A 185 -18.11 13.58 -11.24
C LEU A 185 -18.56 14.44 -12.42
N GLU A 186 -18.93 15.71 -12.22
CA GLU A 186 -19.27 16.62 -13.32
C GLU A 186 -18.05 16.93 -14.21
N ARG A 187 -16.84 16.83 -13.64
CA ARG A 187 -15.60 17.03 -14.37
C ARG A 187 -15.12 15.80 -15.16
N THR A 188 -15.79 14.67 -15.04
CA THR A 188 -15.47 13.50 -15.88
C THR A 188 -15.63 13.79 -17.38
N LYS A 189 -16.47 14.73 -17.74
CA LYS A 189 -16.63 15.22 -19.12
C LYS A 189 -15.41 15.95 -19.67
N ASP A 190 -14.53 16.46 -18.80
CA ASP A 190 -13.31 17.19 -19.14
C ASP A 190 -12.14 16.23 -19.37
N ASN A 191 -12.28 14.94 -19.02
CA ASN A 191 -11.26 13.93 -19.19
C ASN A 191 -11.04 13.61 -20.67
N THR A 192 -9.78 13.57 -21.07
CA THR A 192 -9.33 13.18 -22.41
C THR A 192 -8.50 11.90 -22.39
N GLU A 193 -8.11 11.47 -21.22
CA GLU A 193 -7.26 10.31 -20.97
C GLU A 193 -8.04 9.01 -21.12
N TRP A 194 -7.50 8.07 -21.86
CA TRP A 194 -8.13 6.76 -22.11
C TRP A 194 -8.40 5.99 -20.82
N PHE A 195 -7.51 6.11 -19.81
CA PHE A 195 -7.64 5.41 -18.55
C PHE A 195 -8.78 5.94 -17.67
N ALA A 196 -9.18 7.21 -17.88
CA ALA A 196 -10.24 7.86 -17.11
C ALA A 196 -11.62 7.82 -17.83
N GLU A 197 -11.73 7.20 -19.00
CA GLU A 197 -12.98 7.18 -19.80
C GLU A 197 -14.15 6.58 -19.04
N SER A 198 -13.90 5.54 -18.22
CA SER A 198 -14.92 4.85 -17.42
C SER A 198 -15.32 5.59 -16.14
N ALA A 199 -14.62 6.66 -15.74
CA ALA A 199 -14.88 7.39 -14.49
C ALA A 199 -16.32 7.93 -14.39
N LYS A 200 -16.96 8.25 -15.53
CA LYS A 200 -18.38 8.65 -15.62
C LYS A 200 -19.37 7.59 -15.07
N GLU A 201 -18.93 6.35 -14.93
CA GLU A 201 -19.70 5.23 -14.37
C GLU A 201 -19.41 5.00 -12.88
N ALA A 202 -18.55 5.82 -12.28
CA ALA A 202 -18.22 5.71 -10.87
C ALA A 202 -19.44 6.03 -10.00
N SER A 203 -19.56 5.32 -8.87
CA SER A 203 -20.66 5.53 -7.94
C SER A 203 -20.27 5.27 -6.49
N MET A 204 -20.97 5.94 -5.59
CA MET A 204 -20.86 5.73 -4.14
C MET A 204 -21.13 4.28 -3.75
N GLU A 205 -22.15 3.65 -4.37
CA GLU A 205 -22.54 2.28 -4.07
C GLU A 205 -21.43 1.27 -4.43
N LEU A 206 -20.86 1.41 -5.62
CA LEU A 206 -19.72 0.59 -6.04
C LEU A 206 -18.53 0.77 -5.10
N GLY A 207 -18.22 2.02 -4.76
CA GLY A 207 -17.12 2.34 -3.84
C GLY A 207 -17.31 1.72 -2.46
N GLN A 208 -18.50 1.81 -1.88
CA GLN A 208 -18.82 1.17 -0.59
C GLN A 208 -18.69 -0.35 -0.66
N HIS A 209 -19.12 -0.97 -1.76
CA HIS A 209 -18.91 -2.41 -2.00
C HIS A 209 -17.41 -2.75 -2.06
N MET A 210 -16.62 -1.97 -2.78
CA MET A 210 -15.17 -2.17 -2.88
C MET A 210 -14.46 -2.00 -1.53
N VAL A 211 -14.82 -0.98 -0.75
CA VAL A 211 -14.30 -0.81 0.62
C VAL A 211 -14.57 -2.05 1.44
N LYS A 212 -15.80 -2.56 1.43
CA LYS A 212 -16.17 -3.75 2.19
C LYS A 212 -15.33 -4.97 1.80
N CYS A 213 -15.24 -5.29 0.50
CA CYS A 213 -14.42 -6.41 0.00
C CYS A 213 -12.95 -6.28 0.38
N THR A 214 -12.40 -5.06 0.27
CA THR A 214 -11.01 -4.75 0.64
C THR A 214 -10.78 -5.00 2.13
N LEU A 215 -11.66 -4.50 2.99
CA LEU A 215 -11.54 -4.69 4.44
C LEU A 215 -11.68 -6.15 4.86
N GLU A 216 -12.56 -6.92 4.22
CA GLU A 216 -12.71 -8.35 4.47
C GLU A 216 -11.39 -9.10 4.15
N ALA A 217 -10.80 -8.84 2.98
CA ALA A 217 -9.52 -9.44 2.59
C ALA A 217 -8.36 -9.03 3.53
N LEU A 218 -8.28 -7.75 3.92
CA LEU A 218 -7.24 -7.27 4.83
C LEU A 218 -7.35 -7.88 6.23
N LYS A 219 -8.56 -8.14 6.72
CA LYS A 219 -8.78 -8.79 8.03
C LYS A 219 -8.20 -10.20 8.10
N GLU A 220 -8.15 -10.91 6.98
CA GLU A 220 -7.55 -12.24 6.89
C GLU A 220 -6.02 -12.20 6.84
N ILE A 221 -5.45 -11.16 6.22
CA ILE A 221 -4.00 -11.02 6.00
C ILE A 221 -3.30 -10.37 7.19
N ILE A 222 -3.89 -9.33 7.75
CA ILE A 222 -3.33 -8.59 8.89
C ILE A 222 -3.75 -9.32 10.17
N VAL A 223 -2.85 -10.02 10.78
CA VAL A 223 -3.04 -10.79 12.03
C VAL A 223 -2.32 -10.16 13.20
#